data_471b54d016c719a6c066de09e5f4594b
#
_entry.id   471b54d016c719a6c066de09e5f4594b
#
_cell.length_a   1.000
_cell.length_b   1.000
_cell.length_c   1.000
_cell.angle_alpha   90.00
_cell.angle_beta   90.00
_cell.angle_gamma   90.00
#
_symmetry.space_group_name_H-M   'P 1'
#
loop_
_entity.id
_entity.type
_entity.pdbx_description
1 polymer ?
#
loop_
_entity_poly.entity_id
_entity_poly.type
_entity_poly.pdbx_seq_one_letter_code
_entity_poly.pdbx_strand_id
1 'polypeptide(L)'
;RYIRSGVIPSLENVVLWHERDISHSSVERITTPDITIATDFALSRLNGIIKNLKVYPKNMLKNLNMLGGLHRTHNIMLKLIEKGLKRQQAYKIVQESAMETWNNNKNFSQVFQKNKELNKILNSKEIMKIIKDDNDLKKIDWIFKNKIK
;
A
#
# COMPACT_ATOMS: atom_id res chain seq x y z
N ARG A 1 -19.20 0.96 -12.93
CA ARG A 1 -20.50 0.73 -12.29
C ARG A 1 -21.37 -0.21 -13.15
N TYR A 2 -21.57 0.10 -14.43
CA TYR A 2 -22.38 -0.69 -15.34
C TYR A 2 -21.94 -2.17 -15.44
N ILE A 3 -20.64 -2.44 -15.65
CA ILE A 3 -20.09 -3.81 -15.67
C ILE A 3 -20.44 -4.56 -14.36
N ARG A 4 -20.34 -3.90 -13.22
CA ARG A 4 -20.68 -4.50 -11.93
C ARG A 4 -22.16 -4.75 -11.74
N SER A 5 -23.03 -3.95 -12.33
CA SER A 5 -24.50 -4.16 -12.24
C SER A 5 -24.94 -5.45 -12.93
N GLY A 6 -24.18 -5.96 -13.88
CA GLY A 6 -24.45 -7.23 -14.53
C GLY A 6 -24.26 -8.48 -13.67
N VAL A 7 -23.64 -8.34 -12.50
CA VAL A 7 -23.45 -9.48 -11.57
C VAL A 7 -24.81 -10.01 -11.07
N ILE A 8 -25.73 -9.12 -10.72
CA ILE A 8 -27.04 -9.51 -10.18
C ILE A 8 -27.86 -10.32 -11.20
N PRO A 9 -28.16 -9.82 -12.41
CA PRO A 9 -28.88 -10.62 -13.40
C PRO A 9 -28.14 -11.90 -13.78
N SER A 10 -26.82 -11.91 -13.78
CA SER A 10 -26.03 -13.13 -14.05
C SER A 10 -26.20 -14.18 -12.96
N LEU A 11 -26.31 -13.80 -11.69
CA LEU A 11 -26.55 -14.71 -10.57
C LEU A 11 -28.00 -15.21 -10.59
N GLU A 12 -28.95 -14.36 -10.92
CA GLU A 12 -30.37 -14.73 -11.04
C GLU A 12 -30.60 -15.73 -12.20
N ASN A 13 -29.79 -15.63 -13.27
CA ASN A 13 -29.85 -16.53 -14.41
C ASN A 13 -29.24 -17.94 -14.14
N VAL A 14 -28.69 -18.20 -12.95
CA VAL A 14 -28.22 -19.54 -12.58
C VAL A 14 -29.34 -20.51 -12.30
N VAL A 15 -30.51 -20.03 -11.87
CA VAL A 15 -31.68 -20.85 -11.55
C VAL A 15 -32.41 -21.22 -12.83
N LEU A 16 -32.41 -22.49 -13.15
CA LEU A 16 -33.04 -23.05 -14.36
C LEU A 16 -34.14 -24.05 -14.00
N TRP A 17 -35.15 -24.17 -14.89
CA TRP A 17 -36.12 -25.25 -14.85
C TRP A 17 -35.50 -26.50 -15.52
N HIS A 18 -35.43 -27.61 -14.78
CA HIS A 18 -34.73 -28.83 -15.19
C HIS A 18 -33.28 -28.58 -15.59
N GLU A 19 -32.83 -29.13 -16.71
CA GLU A 19 -31.45 -29.01 -17.18
C GLU A 19 -31.24 -27.67 -17.87
N ARG A 20 -32.22 -27.12 -18.53
CA ARG A 20 -32.19 -25.84 -19.22
C ARG A 20 -33.55 -25.33 -19.60
N ASP A 21 -33.77 -24.03 -19.53
CA ASP A 21 -34.89 -23.32 -20.13
C ASP A 21 -34.43 -22.04 -20.81
N ILE A 22 -35.36 -21.33 -21.46
CA ILE A 22 -35.06 -20.09 -22.20
C ILE A 22 -35.54 -18.84 -21.47
N SER A 23 -35.96 -18.95 -20.22
CA SER A 23 -36.51 -17.82 -19.44
C SER A 23 -35.52 -16.67 -19.28
N HIS A 24 -34.20 -16.96 -19.25
CA HIS A 24 -33.14 -15.97 -19.09
C HIS A 24 -32.66 -15.38 -20.42
N SER A 25 -33.07 -15.96 -21.56
CA SER A 25 -32.54 -15.61 -22.87
C SER A 25 -32.74 -14.12 -23.23
N SER A 26 -33.87 -13.54 -22.83
CA SER A 26 -34.19 -12.13 -23.05
C SER A 26 -33.19 -11.19 -22.31
N VAL A 27 -32.83 -11.52 -21.07
CA VAL A 27 -31.88 -10.75 -20.25
C VAL A 27 -30.47 -10.92 -20.74
N GLU A 28 -30.05 -12.15 -21.03
CA GLU A 28 -28.69 -12.48 -21.48
C GLU A 28 -28.35 -11.84 -22.82
N ARG A 29 -29.31 -11.74 -23.73
CA ARG A 29 -29.14 -11.11 -25.06
C ARG A 29 -28.78 -9.62 -24.96
N ILE A 30 -29.23 -8.95 -23.91
CA ILE A 30 -28.96 -7.54 -23.67
C ILE A 30 -27.70 -7.39 -22.78
N THR A 31 -27.73 -8.05 -21.62
CA THR A 31 -26.72 -7.82 -20.57
C THR A 31 -25.33 -8.33 -20.96
N THR A 32 -25.26 -9.52 -21.56
CA THR A 32 -23.96 -10.16 -21.85
C THR A 32 -23.15 -9.41 -22.90
N PRO A 33 -23.71 -9.07 -24.09
CA PRO A 33 -22.96 -8.29 -25.07
C PRO A 33 -22.54 -6.92 -24.56
N ASP A 34 -23.44 -6.20 -23.92
CA ASP A 34 -23.16 -4.86 -23.44
C ASP A 34 -22.08 -4.81 -22.37
N ILE A 35 -22.11 -5.77 -21.43
CA ILE A 35 -21.09 -5.86 -20.36
C ILE A 35 -19.74 -6.26 -20.93
N THR A 36 -19.69 -7.21 -21.86
CA THR A 36 -18.42 -7.63 -22.48
C THR A 36 -17.80 -6.52 -23.30
N ILE A 37 -18.60 -5.80 -24.10
CA ILE A 37 -18.13 -4.63 -24.87
C ILE A 37 -17.61 -3.54 -23.92
N ALA A 38 -18.37 -3.21 -22.86
CA ALA A 38 -17.95 -2.21 -21.88
C ALA A 38 -16.66 -2.62 -21.15
N THR A 39 -16.49 -3.92 -20.88
CA THR A 39 -15.29 -4.47 -20.23
C THR A 39 -14.09 -4.38 -21.15
N ASP A 40 -14.22 -4.80 -22.40
CA ASP A 40 -13.14 -4.69 -23.41
C ASP A 40 -12.70 -3.23 -23.60
N PHE A 41 -13.66 -2.32 -23.74
CA PHE A 41 -13.37 -0.89 -23.83
C PHE A 41 -12.61 -0.38 -22.60
N ALA A 42 -13.06 -0.72 -21.39
CA ALA A 42 -12.42 -0.29 -20.16
C ALA A 42 -10.99 -0.83 -20.02
N LEU A 43 -10.78 -2.10 -20.35
CA LEU A 43 -9.46 -2.75 -20.33
C LEU A 43 -8.51 -2.16 -21.38
N SER A 44 -9.01 -1.90 -22.58
CA SER A 44 -8.24 -1.23 -23.64
C SER A 44 -7.76 0.15 -23.20
N ARG A 45 -8.64 0.95 -22.58
CA ARG A 45 -8.27 2.27 -22.03
C ARG A 45 -7.26 2.16 -20.89
N LEU A 46 -7.47 1.24 -19.97
CA LEU A 46 -6.54 0.99 -18.84
C LEU A 46 -5.15 0.58 -19.37
N ASN A 47 -5.10 -0.31 -20.34
CA ASN A 47 -3.86 -0.72 -20.98
C ASN A 47 -3.12 0.46 -21.62
N GLY A 48 -3.86 1.36 -22.31
CA GLY A 48 -3.29 2.60 -22.85
C GLY A 48 -2.70 3.52 -21.79
N ILE A 49 -3.37 3.67 -20.64
CA ILE A 49 -2.89 4.46 -19.50
C ILE A 49 -1.59 3.86 -18.94
N ILE A 50 -1.57 2.53 -18.71
CA ILE A 50 -0.41 1.86 -18.14
C ILE A 50 0.79 1.90 -19.08
N LYS A 51 0.59 1.64 -20.36
CA LYS A 51 1.66 1.71 -21.39
C LYS A 51 2.31 3.08 -21.49
N ASN A 52 1.53 4.14 -21.29
CA ASN A 52 2.00 5.53 -21.40
C ASN A 52 2.31 6.16 -20.03
N LEU A 53 2.33 5.36 -18.95
CA LEU A 53 2.59 5.84 -17.60
C LEU A 53 4.00 6.41 -17.50
N LYS A 54 4.08 7.71 -17.15
CA LYS A 54 5.36 8.38 -16.90
C LYS A 54 5.68 8.34 -15.42
N VAL A 55 6.78 7.68 -15.08
CA VAL A 55 7.26 7.57 -13.69
C VAL A 55 8.41 8.53 -13.47
N TYR A 56 8.37 9.29 -12.38
CA TYR A 56 9.39 10.26 -12.00
C TYR A 56 10.06 9.84 -10.68
N PRO A 57 11.00 8.87 -10.69
CA PRO A 57 11.56 8.29 -9.47
C PRO A 57 12.20 9.32 -8.53
N LYS A 58 12.89 10.33 -9.10
CA LYS A 58 13.49 11.42 -8.31
C LYS A 58 12.44 12.23 -7.55
N ASN A 59 11.32 12.56 -8.18
CA ASN A 59 10.23 13.29 -7.54
C ASN A 59 9.51 12.44 -6.50
N MET A 60 9.31 11.14 -6.79
CA MET A 60 8.72 10.20 -5.83
C MET A 60 9.58 10.10 -4.57
N LEU A 61 10.90 9.97 -4.72
CA LEU A 61 11.82 9.93 -3.58
C LEU A 61 11.85 11.26 -2.81
N LYS A 62 11.82 12.40 -3.52
CA LYS A 62 11.69 13.73 -2.91
C LYS A 62 10.42 13.83 -2.07
N ASN A 63 9.28 13.41 -2.62
CA ASN A 63 7.99 13.45 -1.92
C ASN A 63 7.98 12.51 -0.70
N LEU A 64 8.54 11.30 -0.82
CA LEU A 64 8.66 10.37 0.29
C LEU A 64 9.46 10.96 1.46
N ASN A 65 10.52 11.70 1.15
CA ASN A 65 11.40 12.31 2.15
C ASN A 65 10.97 13.73 2.57
N MET A 66 9.90 14.27 2.00
CA MET A 66 9.45 15.65 2.27
C MET A 66 9.16 15.92 3.75
N LEU A 67 8.67 14.92 4.47
CA LEU A 67 8.42 15.00 5.90
C LEU A 67 9.62 14.54 6.76
N GLY A 68 10.86 14.64 6.24
CA GLY A 68 12.08 14.36 7.01
C GLY A 68 12.22 12.94 7.55
N GLY A 69 11.52 11.96 6.96
CA GLY A 69 11.60 10.55 7.37
C GLY A 69 10.48 10.08 8.33
N LEU A 70 9.47 10.90 8.60
CA LEU A 70 8.35 10.55 9.49
C LEU A 70 7.58 9.30 9.05
N HIS A 71 7.59 8.94 7.77
CA HIS A 71 6.96 7.71 7.26
C HIS A 71 7.55 6.42 7.88
N ARG A 72 8.74 6.50 8.49
CA ARG A 72 9.44 5.35 9.11
C ARG A 72 9.12 5.16 10.59
N THR A 73 8.36 6.04 11.21
CA THR A 73 8.09 6.02 12.66
C THR A 73 7.51 4.69 13.14
N HIS A 74 6.62 4.07 12.37
CA HIS A 74 6.03 2.78 12.73
C HIS A 74 7.08 1.66 12.79
N ASN A 75 7.92 1.55 11.78
CA ASN A 75 8.97 0.52 11.71
C ASN A 75 10.00 0.72 12.82
N ILE A 76 10.33 1.96 13.12
CA ILE A 76 11.22 2.32 14.21
C ILE A 76 10.63 1.89 15.56
N MET A 77 9.34 2.15 15.78
CA MET A 77 8.65 1.73 17.00
C MET A 77 8.69 0.21 17.17
N LEU A 78 8.43 -0.56 16.11
CA LEU A 78 8.52 -2.03 16.14
C LEU A 78 9.93 -2.50 16.50
N LYS A 79 10.96 -1.90 15.93
CA LYS A 79 12.36 -2.24 16.25
C LYS A 79 12.74 -1.93 17.70
N LEU A 80 12.21 -0.86 18.28
CA LEU A 80 12.42 -0.56 19.70
C LEU A 80 11.75 -1.61 20.60
N ILE A 81 10.57 -2.09 20.22
CA ILE A 81 9.88 -3.18 20.93
C ILE A 81 10.68 -4.49 20.82
N GLU A 82 11.20 -4.82 19.65
CA GLU A 82 12.09 -5.98 19.44
C GLU A 82 13.37 -5.92 20.31
N LYS A 83 13.82 -4.71 20.63
CA LYS A 83 14.94 -4.47 21.54
C LYS A 83 14.56 -4.47 23.03
N GLY A 84 13.31 -4.80 23.36
CA GLY A 84 12.84 -5.01 24.73
C GLY A 84 12.12 -3.82 25.37
N LEU A 85 11.86 -2.73 24.64
CA LEU A 85 11.05 -1.63 25.18
C LEU A 85 9.58 -2.04 25.25
N LYS A 86 8.90 -1.62 26.30
CA LYS A 86 7.44 -1.71 26.36
C LYS A 86 6.82 -0.85 25.26
N ARG A 87 5.74 -1.33 24.63
CA ARG A 87 5.08 -0.64 23.52
C ARG A 87 4.78 0.84 23.81
N GLN A 88 4.29 1.15 25.00
CA GLN A 88 3.96 2.53 25.39
C GLN A 88 5.21 3.43 25.48
N GLN A 89 6.33 2.90 25.97
CA GLN A 89 7.59 3.64 26.02
C GLN A 89 8.15 3.89 24.62
N ALA A 90 8.17 2.85 23.77
CA ALA A 90 8.59 2.98 22.37
C ALA A 90 7.73 4.00 21.62
N TYR A 91 6.41 3.95 21.81
CA TYR A 91 5.48 4.91 21.20
C TYR A 91 5.77 6.34 21.64
N LYS A 92 5.93 6.58 22.96
CA LYS A 92 6.21 7.92 23.52
C LYS A 92 7.48 8.52 22.93
N ILE A 93 8.57 7.75 22.91
CA ILE A 93 9.87 8.19 22.38
C ILE A 93 9.76 8.58 20.88
N VAL A 94 9.11 7.72 20.09
CA VAL A 94 8.93 7.97 18.65
C VAL A 94 8.02 9.17 18.41
N GLN A 95 6.94 9.30 19.17
CA GLN A 95 5.99 10.40 19.06
C GLN A 95 6.65 11.74 19.41
N GLU A 96 7.39 11.83 20.51
CA GLU A 96 8.08 13.06 20.91
C GLU A 96 9.10 13.49 19.84
N SER A 97 9.87 12.56 19.30
CA SER A 97 10.81 12.82 18.22
C SER A 97 10.11 13.24 16.92
N ALA A 98 8.95 12.65 16.63
CA ALA A 98 8.14 13.00 15.45
C ALA A 98 7.55 14.41 15.58
N MET A 99 7.03 14.77 16.75
CA MET A 99 6.47 16.10 17.02
C MET A 99 7.57 17.17 17.00
N GLU A 100 8.75 16.90 17.54
CA GLU A 100 9.88 17.82 17.44
C GLU A 100 10.29 18.05 15.98
N THR A 101 10.32 16.97 15.18
CA THR A 101 10.59 17.05 13.74
C THR A 101 9.59 17.95 13.03
N TRP A 102 8.30 17.71 13.29
CA TRP A 102 7.21 18.45 12.67
C TRP A 102 7.22 19.93 13.04
N ASN A 103 7.28 20.22 14.34
CA ASN A 103 7.20 21.60 14.85
C ASN A 103 8.40 22.47 14.46
N ASN A 104 9.59 21.85 14.33
CA ASN A 104 10.83 22.58 14.05
C ASN A 104 11.31 22.42 12.61
N ASN A 105 10.54 21.75 11.74
CA ASN A 105 10.90 21.46 10.35
C ASN A 105 12.32 20.84 10.21
N LYS A 106 12.66 19.94 11.14
CA LYS A 106 13.94 19.25 11.19
C LYS A 106 13.86 17.88 10.50
N ASN A 107 15.01 17.27 10.22
CA ASN A 107 15.05 15.89 9.77
C ASN A 107 14.82 14.92 10.93
N PHE A 108 13.85 14.02 10.80
CA PHE A 108 13.48 13.06 11.84
C PHE A 108 14.68 12.20 12.29
N SER A 109 15.51 11.77 11.36
CA SER A 109 16.71 10.97 11.69
C SER A 109 17.66 11.69 12.61
N GLN A 110 17.84 13.01 12.43
CA GLN A 110 18.72 13.81 13.28
C GLN A 110 18.12 14.03 14.67
N VAL A 111 16.81 14.30 14.74
CA VAL A 111 16.10 14.48 16.02
C VAL A 111 16.12 13.16 16.80
N PHE A 112 15.79 12.06 16.14
CA PHE A 112 15.75 10.74 16.73
C PHE A 112 17.12 10.29 17.29
N GLN A 113 18.21 10.56 16.59
CA GLN A 113 19.57 10.28 17.07
C GLN A 113 19.96 11.07 18.31
N LYS A 114 19.43 12.27 18.48
CA LYS A 114 19.70 13.15 19.62
C LYS A 114 18.84 12.85 20.84
N ASN A 115 17.88 11.95 20.73
CA ASN A 115 16.99 11.61 21.84
C ASN A 115 17.77 10.94 22.98
N LYS A 116 17.75 11.58 24.14
CA LYS A 116 18.55 11.15 25.31
C LYS A 116 18.09 9.80 25.87
N GLU A 117 16.81 9.48 25.80
CA GLU A 117 16.28 8.20 26.30
C GLU A 117 16.71 7.05 25.38
N LEU A 118 16.68 7.28 24.07
CA LEU A 118 17.16 6.30 23.10
C LEU A 118 18.65 6.02 23.24
N ASN A 119 19.47 7.05 23.43
CA ASN A 119 20.91 6.92 23.56
C ASN A 119 21.36 6.15 24.81
N LYS A 120 20.46 5.98 25.81
CA LYS A 120 20.70 5.09 26.97
C LYS A 120 20.47 3.62 26.63
N ILE A 121 19.69 3.31 25.60
CA ILE A 121 19.22 1.96 25.26
C ILE A 121 19.94 1.42 24.02
N LEU A 122 20.17 2.30 23.04
CA LEU A 122 20.75 1.98 21.74
C LEU A 122 21.95 2.87 21.45
N ASN A 123 22.98 2.30 20.83
CA ASN A 123 24.09 3.10 20.33
C ASN A 123 23.75 3.77 18.98
N SER A 124 24.49 4.81 18.62
CA SER A 124 24.24 5.59 17.40
C SER A 124 24.26 4.74 16.11
N LYS A 125 25.07 3.68 16.07
CA LYS A 125 25.14 2.75 14.92
C LYS A 125 23.85 1.92 14.78
N GLU A 126 23.30 1.45 15.91
CA GLU A 126 22.03 0.71 15.94
C GLU A 126 20.86 1.63 15.53
N ILE A 127 20.84 2.85 16.06
CA ILE A 127 19.82 3.84 15.68
C ILE A 127 19.87 4.11 14.17
N MET A 128 21.05 4.31 13.60
CA MET A 128 21.21 4.51 12.15
C MET A 128 20.78 3.29 11.33
N LYS A 129 21.06 2.07 11.82
CA LYS A 129 20.64 0.85 11.16
C LYS A 129 19.11 0.74 11.14
N ILE A 130 18.46 1.05 12.26
CA ILE A 130 16.99 1.05 12.36
C ILE A 130 16.37 2.07 11.39
N ILE A 131 16.92 3.28 11.34
CA ILE A 131 16.41 4.34 10.46
C ILE A 131 16.57 4.00 8.98
N LYS A 132 17.67 3.31 8.61
CA LYS A 132 17.96 2.94 7.21
C LYS A 132 17.38 1.59 6.79
N ASP A 133 16.67 0.89 7.67
CA ASP A 133 16.14 -0.43 7.37
C ASP A 133 15.02 -0.35 6.32
N ASP A 134 15.28 -0.85 5.13
CA ASP A 134 14.36 -0.95 4.00
C ASP A 134 13.77 -2.37 3.85
N ASN A 135 13.62 -3.10 4.96
CA ASN A 135 13.12 -4.48 4.95
C ASN A 135 11.75 -4.63 4.29
N ASP A 136 10.94 -3.58 4.26
CA ASP A 136 9.60 -3.58 3.68
C ASP A 136 9.61 -3.92 2.18
N LEU A 137 10.70 -3.62 1.48
CA LEU A 137 10.83 -3.83 0.04
C LEU A 137 11.42 -5.20 -0.34
N LYS A 138 12.00 -5.95 0.60
CA LYS A 138 12.71 -7.20 0.32
C LYS A 138 11.85 -8.30 -0.31
N LYS A 139 10.55 -8.27 -0.09
CA LYS A 139 9.62 -9.28 -0.63
C LYS A 139 9.06 -8.92 -2.00
N ILE A 140 9.30 -7.72 -2.50
CA ILE A 140 8.71 -7.26 -3.78
C ILE A 140 9.17 -8.16 -4.92
N ASP A 141 10.47 -8.36 -5.07
CA ASP A 141 11.01 -9.21 -6.14
C ASP A 141 10.50 -10.65 -6.05
N TRP A 142 10.37 -11.17 -4.83
CA TRP A 142 9.80 -12.50 -4.61
C TRP A 142 8.33 -12.56 -5.04
N ILE A 143 7.53 -11.54 -4.73
CA ILE A 143 6.12 -11.45 -5.15
C ILE A 143 6.02 -11.43 -6.68
N PHE A 144 6.80 -10.59 -7.35
CA PHE A 144 6.81 -10.52 -8.80
C PHE A 144 7.20 -11.85 -9.45
N LYS A 145 8.24 -12.53 -8.94
CA LYS A 145 8.69 -13.81 -9.48
C LYS A 145 7.72 -14.97 -9.27
N ASN A 146 6.99 -14.97 -8.15
CA ASN A 146 6.24 -16.17 -7.72
C ASN A 146 4.72 -16.00 -7.77
N LYS A 147 4.20 -14.78 -7.83
CA LYS A 147 2.75 -14.52 -7.76
C LYS A 147 2.20 -13.81 -8.99
N ILE A 148 3.06 -13.16 -9.76
CA ILE A 148 2.68 -12.46 -10.99
C ILE A 148 3.37 -13.21 -12.13
N LYS A 149 2.60 -14.06 -12.80
CA LYS A 149 3.03 -14.78 -14.03
C LYS A 149 2.44 -14.11 -15.24
#